data_f3015df00633ab299b1b8222aa8c06f0
#
_entry.id   f3015df00633ab299b1b8222aa8c06f0
#
_cell.length_a   1.000
_cell.length_b   1.000
_cell.length_c   1.000
_cell.angle_alpha   90.00
_cell.angle_beta   90.00
_cell.angle_gamma   90.00
#
_symmetry.space_group_name_H-M   'P 1'
#
loop_
_entity.id
_entity.type
_entity.pdbx_description
1 polymer ?
#
loop_
_entity_poly.entity_id
_entity_poly.type
_entity_poly.pdbx_seq_one_letter_code
_entity_poly.pdbx_strand_id
1 'polypeptide(L)'
;MRRTPITQQGALRLQEELDNLKRVSRPQVIAAIAEARAHGDLKENAEYHAAREQQGFIEGRIQALEAALSYAEVIDVSKLGAG
;
A
#
# COMPACT_ATOMS: atom_id res chain seq x y z
N MET A 1 -21.88 -5.92 5.75
CA MET A 1 -20.51 -5.76 6.20
C MET A 1 -20.37 -4.56 7.11
N ARG A 2 -19.65 -4.73 8.22
CA ARG A 2 -19.56 -3.69 9.21
C ARG A 2 -18.52 -2.64 8.79
N ARG A 3 -18.90 -1.37 8.84
CA ARG A 3 -17.95 -0.28 8.60
C ARG A 3 -17.19 0.01 9.87
N THR A 4 -15.89 0.27 9.73
CA THR A 4 -15.04 0.63 10.86
C THR A 4 -14.96 2.15 10.95
N PRO A 5 -15.37 2.74 12.08
CA PRO A 5 -15.24 4.19 12.25
C PRO A 5 -13.77 4.61 12.23
N ILE A 6 -13.49 5.69 11.55
CA ILE A 6 -12.14 6.21 11.45
C ILE A 6 -12.21 7.74 11.45
N THR A 7 -11.24 8.36 12.12
CA THR A 7 -11.16 9.82 12.10
C THR A 7 -10.67 10.29 10.75
N GLN A 8 -10.97 11.55 10.43
CA GLN A 8 -10.48 12.18 9.22
C GLN A 8 -8.94 12.13 9.14
N GLN A 9 -8.29 12.39 10.28
CA GLN A 9 -6.83 12.34 10.34
C GLN A 9 -6.31 10.93 10.11
N GLY A 10 -6.96 9.92 10.67
CA GLY A 10 -6.59 8.53 10.44
C GLY A 10 -6.76 8.14 8.97
N ALA A 11 -7.84 8.58 8.34
CA ALA A 11 -8.07 8.33 6.92
C ALA A 11 -6.99 8.98 6.05
N LEU A 12 -6.59 10.21 6.40
CA LEU A 12 -5.52 10.89 5.67
C LEU A 12 -4.19 10.15 5.77
N ARG A 13 -3.87 9.61 6.95
CA ARG A 13 -2.64 8.83 7.13
C ARG A 13 -2.63 7.58 6.27
N LEU A 14 -3.76 6.88 6.23
CA LEU A 14 -3.87 5.69 5.39
C LEU A 14 -3.76 6.05 3.91
N GLN A 15 -4.37 7.16 3.52
CA GLN A 15 -4.30 7.63 2.15
C GLN A 15 -2.88 8.03 1.76
N GLU A 16 -2.15 8.69 2.66
CA GLU A 16 -0.76 9.06 2.41
C GLU A 16 0.13 7.83 2.27
N GLU A 17 -0.07 6.84 3.12
CA GLU A 17 0.67 5.59 3.01
C GLU A 17 0.37 4.90 1.67
N LEU A 18 -0.90 4.84 1.30
CA LEU A 18 -1.32 4.24 0.04
C LEU A 18 -0.69 4.96 -1.16
N ASP A 19 -0.74 6.28 -1.16
CA ASP A 19 -0.14 7.08 -2.22
C ASP A 19 1.36 6.84 -2.33
N ASN A 20 2.06 6.78 -1.19
CA ASN A 20 3.49 6.50 -1.17
C ASN A 20 3.81 5.12 -1.74
N LEU A 21 3.03 4.11 -1.35
CA LEU A 21 3.22 2.76 -1.89
C LEU A 21 3.03 2.71 -3.40
N LYS A 22 2.06 3.44 -3.92
CA LYS A 22 1.78 3.43 -5.36
C LYS A 22 2.77 4.29 -6.16
N ARG A 23 3.21 5.42 -5.60
CA ARG A 23 4.03 6.39 -6.34
C ARG A 23 5.51 6.20 -6.17
N VAL A 24 5.93 5.63 -5.04
CA VAL A 24 7.34 5.48 -4.70
C VAL A 24 7.73 4.01 -4.60
N SER A 25 7.11 3.28 -3.68
CA SER A 25 7.52 1.90 -3.39
C SER A 25 7.31 0.96 -4.58
N ARG A 26 6.14 1.02 -5.20
CA ARG A 26 5.83 0.16 -6.35
C ARG A 26 6.78 0.41 -7.53
N PRO A 27 6.98 1.66 -7.98
CA PRO A 27 7.94 1.91 -9.07
C PRO A 27 9.36 1.49 -8.72
N GLN A 28 9.79 1.69 -7.48
CA GLN A 28 11.12 1.29 -7.05
C GLN A 28 11.31 -0.22 -7.11
N VAL A 29 10.33 -0.99 -6.65
CA VAL A 29 10.45 -2.46 -6.68
C VAL A 29 10.34 -3.00 -8.09
N ILE A 30 9.54 -2.38 -8.95
CA ILE A 30 9.47 -2.75 -10.35
C ILE A 30 10.82 -2.54 -11.02
N ALA A 31 11.46 -1.40 -10.75
CA ALA A 31 12.80 -1.12 -11.27
C ALA A 31 13.82 -2.12 -10.73
N ALA A 32 13.73 -2.48 -9.44
CA ALA A 32 14.63 -3.46 -8.84
C ALA A 32 14.47 -4.84 -9.48
N ILE A 33 13.25 -5.23 -9.79
CA ILE A 33 12.98 -6.50 -10.48
C ILE A 33 13.59 -6.49 -11.88
N ALA A 34 13.40 -5.39 -12.61
CA ALA A 34 13.95 -5.26 -13.95
C ALA A 34 15.49 -5.33 -13.95
N GLU A 35 16.11 -4.65 -12.99
CA GLU A 35 17.56 -4.67 -12.83
C GLU A 35 18.05 -6.08 -12.48
N ALA A 36 17.38 -6.73 -11.53
CA ALA A 36 17.75 -8.08 -11.12
C ALA A 36 17.64 -9.08 -12.27
N ARG A 37 16.62 -8.95 -13.10
CA ARG A 37 16.44 -9.81 -14.27
C ARG A 37 17.58 -9.67 -15.28
N ALA A 38 18.17 -8.50 -15.35
CA ALA A 38 19.29 -8.25 -16.25
C ALA A 38 20.56 -9.03 -15.86
N HIS A 39 20.63 -9.52 -14.61
CA HIS A 39 21.76 -10.31 -14.13
C HIS A 39 21.71 -11.78 -14.57
N GLY A 40 20.65 -12.21 -15.24
CA GLY A 40 20.60 -13.53 -15.88
C GLY A 40 19.72 -14.53 -15.15
N ASP A 41 20.28 -15.62 -14.67
CA ASP A 41 19.54 -16.77 -14.14
C ASP A 41 18.56 -16.40 -13.03
N LEU A 42 17.26 -16.45 -13.35
CA LEU A 42 16.21 -16.09 -12.39
C LEU A 42 16.08 -17.09 -11.25
N LYS A 43 16.42 -18.35 -11.51
CA LYS A 43 16.25 -19.42 -10.53
C LYS A 43 17.17 -19.26 -9.32
N GLU A 44 18.40 -18.84 -9.56
CA GLU A 44 19.41 -18.68 -8.50
C GLU A 44 19.71 -17.21 -8.19
N ASN A 45 18.93 -16.30 -8.74
CA ASN A 45 19.14 -14.87 -8.56
C ASN A 45 18.48 -14.42 -7.27
N ALA A 46 19.27 -14.31 -6.19
CA ALA A 46 18.78 -13.92 -4.88
C ALA A 46 18.17 -12.51 -4.90
N GLU A 47 18.76 -11.59 -5.67
CA GLU A 47 18.24 -10.24 -5.77
C GLU A 47 16.86 -10.20 -6.43
N TYR A 48 16.68 -11.03 -7.45
CA TYR A 48 15.38 -11.15 -8.11
C TYR A 48 14.33 -11.69 -7.16
N HIS A 49 14.65 -12.76 -6.42
CA HIS A 49 13.70 -13.35 -5.48
C HIS A 49 13.36 -12.41 -4.35
N ALA A 50 14.34 -11.68 -3.81
CA ALA A 50 14.10 -10.69 -2.78
C ALA A 50 13.20 -9.56 -3.26
N ALA A 51 13.43 -9.06 -4.47
CA ALA A 51 12.61 -8.00 -5.06
C ALA A 51 11.17 -8.47 -5.32
N ARG A 52 11.00 -9.71 -5.78
CA ARG A 52 9.67 -10.29 -5.99
C ARG A 52 8.91 -10.45 -4.68
N GLU A 53 9.59 -10.89 -3.63
CA GLU A 53 8.98 -10.99 -2.31
C GLU A 53 8.55 -9.62 -1.80
N GLN A 54 9.40 -8.62 -1.94
CA GLN A 54 9.07 -7.26 -1.55
C GLN A 54 7.88 -6.72 -2.36
N GLN A 55 7.82 -7.03 -3.65
CA GLN A 55 6.67 -6.65 -4.47
C GLN A 55 5.38 -7.23 -3.93
N GLY A 56 5.40 -8.50 -3.50
CA GLY A 56 4.25 -9.14 -2.90
C GLY A 56 3.77 -8.43 -1.64
N PHE A 57 4.69 -8.03 -0.77
CA PHE A 57 4.34 -7.26 0.42
C PHE A 57 3.74 -5.90 0.08
N ILE A 58 4.33 -5.20 -0.88
CA ILE A 58 3.83 -3.89 -1.31
C ILE A 58 2.41 -4.01 -1.87
N GLU A 59 2.18 -4.96 -2.78
CA GLU A 59 0.86 -5.14 -3.37
C GLU A 59 -0.17 -5.58 -2.34
N GLY A 60 0.21 -6.46 -1.42
CA GLY A 60 -0.68 -6.87 -0.33
C GLY A 60 -1.04 -5.72 0.58
N ARG A 61 -0.08 -4.86 0.90
CA ARG A 61 -0.33 -3.68 1.73
C ARG A 61 -1.24 -2.68 1.02
N ILE A 62 -1.03 -2.48 -0.28
CA ILE A 62 -1.89 -1.62 -1.09
C ILE A 62 -3.33 -2.11 -1.04
N GLN A 63 -3.54 -3.41 -1.25
CA GLN A 63 -4.88 -3.98 -1.21
C GLN A 63 -5.51 -3.83 0.17
N ALA A 64 -4.73 -4.05 1.24
CA ALA A 64 -5.22 -3.91 2.60
C ALA A 64 -5.64 -2.47 2.90
N LEU A 65 -4.84 -1.50 2.47
CA LEU A 65 -5.17 -0.08 2.67
C LEU A 65 -6.38 0.35 1.85
N GLU A 66 -6.46 -0.11 0.61
CA GLU A 66 -7.62 0.19 -0.24
C GLU A 66 -8.90 -0.40 0.36
N ALA A 67 -8.83 -1.61 0.88
CA ALA A 67 -9.97 -2.22 1.54
C ALA A 67 -10.35 -1.46 2.81
N ALA A 68 -9.36 -1.09 3.63
CA ALA A 68 -9.62 -0.34 4.85
C ALA A 68 -10.29 0.99 4.55
N LEU A 69 -9.81 1.71 3.54
CA LEU A 69 -10.40 3.00 3.16
C LEU A 69 -11.79 2.83 2.55
N SER A 70 -12.01 1.74 1.82
CA SER A 70 -13.30 1.45 1.22
C SER A 70 -14.38 1.15 2.26
N TYR A 71 -14.00 0.45 3.34
CA TYR A 71 -14.94 0.07 4.39
C TYR A 71 -14.97 1.05 5.56
N ALA A 72 -14.06 2.02 5.58
CA ALA A 72 -14.00 2.97 6.68
C ALA A 72 -15.15 3.97 6.61
N GLU A 73 -15.68 4.28 7.78
CA GLU A 73 -16.64 5.37 7.94
C GLU A 73 -15.88 6.55 8.53
N VAL A 74 -15.66 7.58 7.71
CA VAL A 74 -14.93 8.76 8.15
C VAL A 74 -15.81 9.60 9.05
N ILE A 75 -15.33 9.86 10.26
CA ILE A 75 -16.02 10.69 11.22
C ILE A 75 -15.46 12.10 11.15
N ASP A 76 -16.33 13.06 10.81
CA ASP A 76 -15.96 14.46 10.81
C ASP A 76 -16.36 15.04 12.17
N VAL A 77 -15.36 15.26 13.01
CA VAL A 77 -15.58 15.73 14.39
C VAL A 77 -16.28 17.10 14.41
N SER A 78 -16.05 17.92 13.40
CA SER A 78 -16.66 19.24 13.35
C SER A 78 -18.17 19.19 13.14
N LYS A 79 -18.68 18.06 12.66
CA LYS A 79 -20.12 17.87 12.43
C LYS A 79 -20.82 17.09 13.54
N LEU A 80 -20.08 16.55 14.48
CA LEU A 80 -20.64 15.69 15.53
C LEU A 80 -21.52 16.43 16.48
N GLY A 81 -21.67 17.55 16.61
CA GLY A 81 -22.60 18.24 17.48
C GLY A 81 -23.66 18.99 16.73
N ALA A 82 -23.73 18.84 15.44
CA ALA A 82 -24.62 19.61 14.61
C ALA A 82 -26.08 19.17 14.66
N GLY A 83 -26.39 18.40 15.61
CA GLY A 83 -27.75 18.02 16.00
C GLY A 83 -28.61 17.52 14.89
#